data_fbf376acc02d7099c34aa9ff748c11a9
#
_entry.id   fbf376acc02d7099c34aa9ff748c11a9
#
_cell.length_a   1.000
_cell.length_b   1.000
_cell.length_c   1.000
_cell.angle_alpha   90.00
_cell.angle_beta   90.00
_cell.angle_gamma   90.00
#
_symmetry.space_group_name_H-M   'P 1'
#
loop_
_entity.id
_entity.type
_entity.pdbx_description
1 polymer ?
#
loop_
_entity_poly.entity_id
_entity_poly.type
_entity_poly.pdbx_seq_one_letter_code
_entity_poly.pdbx_strand_id
1 'polypeptide(L)'
;MQGKILLRIAYVGTAYCGYQVQPNGITVQEMLNRAAKALFGQDCDVVGCSRTDSGVHARDFRAAISYKGTDVLETAIPEDRIPRAMNAHLPDDIAVLAAKWVRSDFHPRYDVVAKEYEYLIHNGRERDPFLLDRAWHIPTPVSEEALARMQAAAACFVGKRDFSALRAVGADTEAADAVRHVTAATVERTGEMIVFRVRADGFLYHMVRIMAGTLAAVAAGRIDPADLPALIVDGDRRKMGVTAPACGLYLNRVLYPEDL
;
A
#
# COMPACT_ATOMS: atom_id res chain seq x y z
N MET A 1 2.04 -24.72 -19.53
CA MET A 1 1.16 -24.51 -18.35
C MET A 1 0.13 -23.45 -18.75
N GLN A 2 -1.10 -23.61 -18.31
CA GLN A 2 -2.23 -22.75 -18.69
C GLN A 2 -2.86 -22.20 -17.40
N GLY A 3 -2.97 -20.88 -17.29
CA GLY A 3 -3.48 -20.20 -16.09
C GLY A 3 -3.08 -18.74 -16.12
N LYS A 4 -3.09 -18.07 -14.96
CA LYS A 4 -2.51 -16.73 -14.77
C LYS A 4 -1.11 -16.84 -14.17
N ILE A 5 -0.30 -15.82 -14.36
CA ILE A 5 0.98 -15.69 -13.65
C ILE A 5 0.83 -14.61 -12.59
N LEU A 6 0.98 -15.00 -11.32
CA LEU A 6 1.04 -14.08 -10.19
C LEU A 6 2.49 -13.58 -10.04
N LEU A 7 2.66 -12.28 -10.16
CA LEU A 7 3.93 -11.59 -9.94
C LEU A 7 4.02 -11.04 -8.51
N ARG A 8 5.22 -11.12 -7.96
CA ARG A 8 5.66 -10.32 -6.81
C ARG A 8 6.49 -9.15 -7.32
N ILE A 9 6.09 -7.92 -6.96
CA ILE A 9 6.63 -6.69 -7.55
C ILE A 9 7.02 -5.74 -6.43
N ALA A 10 8.15 -5.05 -6.59
CA ALA A 10 8.50 -3.88 -5.81
C ALA A 10 8.57 -2.66 -6.72
N TYR A 11 8.19 -1.49 -6.20
CA TYR A 11 8.33 -0.24 -6.94
C TYR A 11 8.45 0.98 -6.05
N VAL A 12 9.12 1.99 -6.58
CA VAL A 12 9.18 3.33 -6.05
C VAL A 12 8.17 4.19 -6.78
N GLY A 13 7.11 4.60 -6.08
CA GLY A 13 5.94 5.25 -6.70
C GLY A 13 6.09 6.74 -7.03
N THR A 14 7.23 7.36 -6.71
CA THR A 14 7.43 8.83 -6.82
C THR A 14 7.13 9.38 -8.22
N ALA A 15 7.52 8.68 -9.28
CA ALA A 15 7.33 9.10 -10.66
C ALA A 15 5.96 8.73 -11.26
N TYR A 16 5.09 8.08 -10.49
CA TYR A 16 3.85 7.48 -11.02
C TYR A 16 2.59 8.10 -10.43
N CYS A 17 1.57 8.23 -11.27
CA CYS A 17 0.22 8.62 -10.87
C CYS A 17 -0.54 7.44 -10.25
N GLY A 18 0.11 6.71 -9.31
CA GLY A 18 -0.42 5.52 -8.66
C GLY A 18 -0.27 4.25 -9.49
N TYR A 19 -0.94 3.18 -9.04
CA TYR A 19 -0.85 1.89 -9.70
C TYR A 19 -1.71 1.81 -10.96
N GLN A 20 -3.00 2.12 -10.86
CA GLN A 20 -4.00 1.83 -11.89
C GLN A 20 -3.90 2.78 -13.09
N VAL A 21 -3.96 2.24 -14.31
CA VAL A 21 -4.01 3.02 -15.55
C VAL A 21 -5.11 4.08 -15.49
N GLN A 22 -4.75 5.31 -15.81
CA GLN A 22 -5.62 6.48 -15.85
C GLN A 22 -5.10 7.52 -16.87
N PRO A 23 -5.97 8.42 -17.38
CA PRO A 23 -5.57 9.35 -18.44
C PRO A 23 -4.60 10.44 -17.98
N ASN A 24 -4.44 10.67 -16.67
CA ASN A 24 -3.80 11.86 -16.12
C ASN A 24 -2.26 11.72 -15.94
N GLY A 25 -1.65 10.60 -16.33
CA GLY A 25 -0.21 10.41 -16.23
C GLY A 25 0.22 8.95 -16.25
N ILE A 26 1.53 8.74 -16.25
CA ILE A 26 2.14 7.41 -16.28
C ILE A 26 1.86 6.67 -14.97
N THR A 27 1.54 5.38 -15.06
CA THR A 27 1.19 4.54 -13.92
C THR A 27 2.03 3.26 -13.89
N VAL A 28 2.16 2.66 -12.71
CA VAL A 28 2.90 1.39 -12.55
C VAL A 28 2.29 0.28 -13.41
N GLN A 29 0.96 0.17 -13.44
CA GLN A 29 0.25 -0.82 -14.25
C GLN A 29 0.52 -0.65 -15.75
N GLU A 30 0.60 0.58 -16.23
CA GLU A 30 0.93 0.86 -17.64
C GLU A 30 2.33 0.34 -18.00
N MET A 31 3.33 0.55 -17.13
CA MET A 31 4.69 0.03 -17.35
C MET A 31 4.70 -1.49 -17.36
N LEU A 32 3.98 -2.12 -16.44
CA LEU A 32 3.85 -3.58 -16.39
C LEU A 32 3.13 -4.14 -17.62
N ASN A 33 2.06 -3.50 -18.09
CA ASN A 33 1.34 -3.90 -19.32
C ASN A 33 2.26 -3.81 -20.56
N ARG A 34 3.05 -2.72 -20.67
CA ARG A 34 4.02 -2.55 -21.76
C ARG A 34 5.11 -3.63 -21.73
N ALA A 35 5.66 -3.92 -20.55
CA ALA A 35 6.67 -4.97 -20.35
C ALA A 35 6.08 -6.35 -20.67
N ALA A 36 4.87 -6.66 -20.20
CA ALA A 36 4.19 -7.91 -20.50
C ALA A 36 3.92 -8.08 -22.02
N LYS A 37 3.45 -7.03 -22.69
CA LYS A 37 3.26 -7.03 -24.15
C LYS A 37 4.57 -7.27 -24.90
N ALA A 38 5.66 -6.62 -24.49
CA ALA A 38 6.97 -6.81 -25.11
C ALA A 38 7.49 -8.24 -24.91
N LEU A 39 7.26 -8.84 -23.75
CA LEU A 39 7.70 -10.20 -23.42
C LEU A 39 6.86 -11.29 -24.11
N PHE A 40 5.53 -11.17 -24.08
CA PHE A 40 4.60 -12.21 -24.55
C PHE A 40 4.09 -11.98 -25.97
N GLY A 41 4.44 -10.86 -26.62
CA GLY A 41 4.08 -10.55 -28.01
C GLY A 41 2.59 -10.19 -28.23
N GLN A 42 1.80 -10.12 -27.16
CA GLN A 42 0.37 -9.81 -27.20
C GLN A 42 -0.01 -8.84 -26.07
N ASP A 43 -1.14 -8.14 -26.23
CA ASP A 43 -1.69 -7.31 -25.17
C ASP A 43 -2.06 -8.17 -23.97
N CYS A 44 -1.62 -7.73 -22.79
CA CYS A 44 -1.87 -8.38 -21.51
C CYS A 44 -2.59 -7.42 -20.56
N ASP A 45 -3.38 -8.00 -19.65
CA ASP A 45 -3.92 -7.33 -18.49
C ASP A 45 -3.10 -7.71 -17.25
N VAL A 46 -2.53 -6.71 -16.58
CA VAL A 46 -1.81 -6.89 -15.31
C VAL A 46 -2.67 -6.35 -14.19
N VAL A 47 -3.48 -7.24 -13.60
CA VAL A 47 -4.45 -6.89 -12.55
C VAL A 47 -3.78 -6.89 -11.19
N GLY A 48 -3.85 -5.77 -10.47
CA GLY A 48 -3.19 -5.61 -9.16
C GLY A 48 -4.05 -5.98 -7.95
N CYS A 49 -3.38 -6.32 -6.84
CA CYS A 49 -4.01 -6.65 -5.56
C CYS A 49 -4.59 -5.42 -4.83
N SER A 50 -4.17 -4.22 -5.21
CA SER A 50 -4.57 -2.96 -4.57
C SER A 50 -4.49 -1.80 -5.56
N ARG A 51 -5.21 -0.71 -5.25
CA ARG A 51 -4.98 0.59 -5.86
C ARG A 51 -4.09 1.38 -4.90
N THR A 52 -2.87 1.71 -5.30
CA THR A 52 -2.02 2.64 -4.55
C THR A 52 -2.15 4.03 -5.15
N ASP A 53 -2.12 5.06 -4.30
CA ASP A 53 -2.20 6.45 -4.71
C ASP A 53 -0.90 6.90 -5.41
N SER A 54 -0.96 8.06 -6.07
CA SER A 54 0.23 8.73 -6.61
C SER A 54 1.28 8.93 -5.52
N GLY A 55 2.53 8.57 -5.80
CA GLY A 55 3.67 8.69 -4.90
C GLY A 55 3.78 7.59 -3.82
N VAL A 56 2.85 6.65 -3.74
CA VAL A 56 2.90 5.51 -2.80
C VAL A 56 3.80 4.41 -3.34
N HIS A 57 4.62 3.82 -2.48
CA HIS A 57 5.57 2.76 -2.81
C HIS A 57 5.02 1.37 -2.50
N ALA A 58 5.69 0.34 -3.01
CA ALA A 58 5.43 -1.04 -2.62
C ALA A 58 6.72 -1.85 -2.54
N ARG A 59 6.84 -2.70 -1.51
CA ARG A 59 7.91 -3.70 -1.34
C ARG A 59 7.43 -5.10 -1.73
N ASP A 60 6.14 -5.35 -1.62
CA ASP A 60 5.51 -6.63 -1.95
C ASP A 60 4.12 -6.40 -2.56
N PHE A 61 4.09 -5.87 -3.78
CA PHE A 61 2.87 -5.76 -4.55
C PHE A 61 2.62 -7.05 -5.33
N ARG A 62 1.36 -7.46 -5.44
CA ARG A 62 0.98 -8.64 -6.21
C ARG A 62 0.10 -8.26 -7.39
N ALA A 63 0.43 -8.80 -8.56
CA ALA A 63 -0.38 -8.62 -9.75
C ALA A 63 -0.44 -9.92 -10.56
N ALA A 64 -1.61 -10.24 -11.10
CA ALA A 64 -1.79 -11.38 -11.99
C ALA A 64 -1.79 -10.92 -13.45
N ILE A 65 -1.09 -11.67 -14.31
CA ILE A 65 -1.05 -11.44 -15.75
C ILE A 65 -1.89 -12.49 -16.46
N SER A 66 -2.71 -12.03 -17.41
CA SER A 66 -3.35 -12.85 -18.46
C SER A 66 -3.31 -12.10 -19.79
N TYR A 67 -3.58 -12.80 -20.91
CA TYR A 67 -3.84 -12.11 -22.16
C TYR A 67 -5.09 -11.25 -22.05
N LYS A 68 -5.06 -10.09 -22.69
CA LYS A 68 -6.15 -9.12 -22.60
C LYS A 68 -7.50 -9.72 -23.02
N GLY A 69 -8.49 -9.54 -22.13
CA GLY A 69 -9.84 -10.07 -22.35
C GLY A 69 -9.97 -11.57 -22.12
N THR A 70 -8.95 -12.21 -21.51
CA THR A 70 -8.97 -13.64 -21.14
C THR A 70 -8.56 -13.83 -19.68
N ASP A 71 -8.72 -15.05 -19.17
CA ASP A 71 -8.26 -15.46 -17.84
C ASP A 71 -7.04 -16.38 -17.89
N VAL A 72 -6.38 -16.44 -19.04
CA VAL A 72 -5.24 -17.35 -19.27
C VAL A 72 -4.06 -16.63 -19.91
N LEU A 73 -2.89 -17.16 -19.63
CA LEU A 73 -1.64 -16.86 -20.32
C LEU A 73 -0.97 -18.18 -20.66
N GLU A 74 -0.43 -18.30 -21.86
CA GLU A 74 0.33 -19.45 -22.32
C GLU A 74 1.73 -19.01 -22.70
N THR A 75 2.74 -19.65 -22.15
CA THR A 75 4.13 -19.37 -22.50
C THR A 75 5.01 -20.60 -22.30
N ALA A 76 6.05 -20.71 -23.11
CA ALA A 76 7.13 -21.68 -22.93
C ALA A 76 8.23 -21.15 -21.99
N ILE A 77 8.15 -19.89 -21.55
CA ILE A 77 9.15 -19.30 -20.65
C ILE A 77 9.01 -19.96 -19.27
N PRO A 78 10.08 -20.56 -18.71
CA PRO A 78 10.05 -21.12 -17.38
C PRO A 78 9.71 -20.05 -16.33
N GLU A 79 8.95 -20.44 -15.31
CA GLU A 79 8.44 -19.53 -14.25
C GLU A 79 9.56 -18.71 -13.60
N ASP A 80 10.69 -19.33 -13.29
CA ASP A 80 11.87 -18.73 -12.68
C ASP A 80 12.59 -17.70 -13.59
N ARG A 81 12.33 -17.74 -14.89
CA ARG A 81 12.91 -16.83 -15.89
C ARG A 81 12.04 -15.60 -16.16
N ILE A 82 10.76 -15.65 -15.83
CA ILE A 82 9.81 -14.55 -16.06
C ILE A 82 10.23 -13.26 -15.36
N PRO A 83 10.69 -13.24 -14.09
CA PRO A 83 11.11 -12.01 -13.43
C PRO A 83 12.24 -11.31 -14.18
N ARG A 84 13.27 -12.04 -14.57
CA ARG A 84 14.40 -11.48 -15.33
C ARG A 84 13.97 -10.96 -16.70
N ALA A 85 13.10 -11.71 -17.39
CA ALA A 85 12.61 -11.32 -18.71
C ALA A 85 11.71 -10.08 -18.65
N MET A 86 10.83 -9.97 -17.65
CA MET A 86 10.01 -8.78 -17.41
C MET A 86 10.89 -7.55 -17.07
N ASN A 87 11.87 -7.73 -16.18
CA ASN A 87 12.76 -6.62 -15.72
C ASN A 87 13.60 -6.04 -16.86
N ALA A 88 13.88 -6.78 -17.93
CA ALA A 88 14.55 -6.25 -19.11
C ALA A 88 13.73 -5.18 -19.87
N HIS A 89 12.44 -5.08 -19.60
CA HIS A 89 11.51 -4.14 -20.22
C HIS A 89 10.92 -3.12 -19.25
N LEU A 90 11.35 -3.15 -17.98
CA LEU A 90 10.88 -2.25 -16.92
C LEU A 90 11.94 -1.17 -16.62
N PRO A 91 11.51 0.02 -16.17
CA PRO A 91 12.43 1.02 -15.64
C PRO A 91 12.99 0.57 -14.27
N ASP A 92 14.09 1.19 -13.84
CA ASP A 92 14.85 0.80 -12.64
C ASP A 92 14.06 0.93 -11.32
N ASP A 93 13.00 1.72 -11.33
CA ASP A 93 12.15 1.96 -10.15
C ASP A 93 10.97 0.97 -10.03
N ILE A 94 10.85 -0.01 -10.95
CA ILE A 94 9.91 -1.14 -10.89
C ILE A 94 10.67 -2.44 -11.11
N ALA A 95 10.51 -3.40 -10.18
CA ALA A 95 11.13 -4.71 -10.30
C ALA A 95 10.13 -5.84 -10.03
N VAL A 96 10.11 -6.84 -10.92
CA VAL A 96 9.47 -8.14 -10.68
C VAL A 96 10.47 -9.01 -9.91
N LEU A 97 10.10 -9.44 -8.72
CA LEU A 97 10.96 -10.18 -7.79
C LEU A 97 10.73 -11.70 -7.87
N ALA A 98 9.53 -12.11 -8.20
CA ALA A 98 9.14 -13.51 -8.36
C ALA A 98 7.91 -13.62 -9.28
N ALA A 99 7.72 -14.81 -9.85
CA ALA A 99 6.54 -15.20 -10.60
C ALA A 99 6.08 -16.58 -10.15
N LYS A 100 4.77 -16.86 -10.21
CA LYS A 100 4.20 -18.16 -9.89
C LYS A 100 2.95 -18.39 -10.73
N TRP A 101 2.81 -19.59 -11.29
CA TRP A 101 1.56 -19.98 -11.92
C TRP A 101 0.44 -20.11 -10.89
N VAL A 102 -0.71 -19.57 -11.22
CA VAL A 102 -1.93 -19.67 -10.42
C VAL A 102 -3.10 -20.09 -11.31
N ARG A 103 -4.17 -20.58 -10.69
CA ARG A 103 -5.40 -20.96 -11.39
C ARG A 103 -5.99 -19.80 -12.19
N SER A 104 -6.70 -20.09 -13.26
CA SER A 104 -7.27 -19.08 -14.18
C SER A 104 -8.32 -18.17 -13.51
N ASP A 105 -9.07 -18.68 -12.53
CA ASP A 105 -10.05 -17.93 -11.75
C ASP A 105 -9.46 -17.12 -10.58
N PHE A 106 -8.14 -17.23 -10.34
CA PHE A 106 -7.46 -16.44 -9.31
C PHE A 106 -7.60 -14.95 -9.56
N HIS A 107 -7.96 -14.20 -8.52
CA HIS A 107 -8.06 -12.75 -8.57
C HIS A 107 -7.22 -12.09 -7.47
N PRO A 108 -6.14 -11.35 -7.79
CA PRO A 108 -5.17 -10.86 -6.80
C PRO A 108 -5.75 -9.91 -5.76
N ARG A 109 -6.91 -9.28 -6.03
CA ARG A 109 -7.58 -8.37 -5.10
C ARG A 109 -8.60 -9.06 -4.20
N TYR A 110 -9.27 -10.11 -4.69
CA TYR A 110 -10.38 -10.75 -3.96
C TYR A 110 -9.94 -11.99 -3.19
N ASP A 111 -8.90 -12.68 -3.65
CA ASP A 111 -8.34 -13.85 -2.96
C ASP A 111 -7.34 -13.47 -1.84
N VAL A 112 -7.09 -12.17 -1.63
CA VAL A 112 -6.20 -11.68 -0.58
C VAL A 112 -6.82 -11.87 0.80
N VAL A 113 -6.04 -12.38 1.74
CA VAL A 113 -6.44 -12.58 3.14
C VAL A 113 -6.16 -11.33 3.97
N ALA A 114 -4.99 -10.73 3.79
CA ALA A 114 -4.60 -9.52 4.49
C ALA A 114 -3.54 -8.73 3.73
N LYS A 115 -3.49 -7.43 4.00
CA LYS A 115 -2.43 -6.52 3.55
C LYS A 115 -1.81 -5.84 4.76
N GLU A 116 -0.50 -5.62 4.66
CA GLU A 116 0.26 -4.86 5.64
C GLU A 116 0.90 -3.66 4.97
N TYR A 117 0.71 -2.50 5.57
CA TYR A 117 1.36 -1.26 5.17
C TYR A 117 2.35 -0.81 6.22
N GLU A 118 3.44 -0.21 5.77
CA GLU A 118 4.35 0.60 6.58
C GLU A 118 4.21 2.06 6.21
N TYR A 119 4.26 2.94 7.23
CA TYR A 119 4.38 4.36 7.03
C TYR A 119 5.65 4.86 7.73
N LEU A 120 6.55 5.47 6.96
CA LEU A 120 7.86 5.93 7.41
C LEU A 120 7.81 7.43 7.73
N ILE A 121 8.22 7.79 8.95
CA ILE A 121 8.40 9.18 9.40
C ILE A 121 9.88 9.36 9.75
N HIS A 122 10.55 10.27 9.06
CA HIS A 122 11.89 10.74 9.46
C HIS A 122 11.74 11.86 10.47
N ASN A 123 12.17 11.61 11.71
CA ASN A 123 12.06 12.52 12.84
C ASN A 123 13.42 13.12 13.23
N GLY A 124 14.33 13.24 12.27
CA GLY A 124 15.56 13.99 12.43
C GLY A 124 15.29 15.50 12.36
N ARG A 125 16.13 16.28 13.07
CA ARG A 125 16.06 17.74 13.04
C ARG A 125 16.28 18.27 11.62
N GLU A 126 17.29 17.76 10.95
CA GLU A 126 17.65 18.13 9.59
C GLU A 126 17.04 17.14 8.58
N ARG A 127 16.84 17.58 7.34
CA ARG A 127 16.39 16.72 6.25
C ARG A 127 17.52 15.77 5.84
N ASP A 128 17.18 14.50 5.59
CA ASP A 128 18.06 13.53 4.97
C ASP A 128 17.77 13.47 3.46
N PRO A 129 18.73 13.87 2.58
CA PRO A 129 18.53 13.80 1.14
C PRO A 129 18.29 12.38 0.61
N PHE A 130 18.79 11.32 1.29
CA PHE A 130 18.56 9.91 0.91
C PHE A 130 17.14 9.43 1.22
N LEU A 131 16.41 10.17 2.06
CA LEU A 131 15.00 9.91 2.39
C LEU A 131 14.03 10.82 1.61
N LEU A 132 14.54 11.63 0.68
CA LEU A 132 13.72 12.45 -0.21
C LEU A 132 12.72 11.55 -0.96
N ASP A 133 11.43 11.89 -0.87
CA ASP A 133 10.33 11.10 -1.44
C ASP A 133 10.29 9.63 -0.97
N ARG A 134 10.83 9.34 0.22
CA ARG A 134 10.87 7.99 0.82
C ARG A 134 10.30 7.95 2.24
N ALA A 135 10.22 9.10 2.91
CA ALA A 135 9.67 9.23 4.26
C ALA A 135 9.03 10.62 4.43
N TRP A 136 8.09 10.72 5.37
CA TRP A 136 7.56 12.00 5.79
C TRP A 136 8.51 12.65 6.81
N HIS A 137 9.13 13.76 6.45
CA HIS A 137 9.99 14.49 7.37
C HIS A 137 9.16 15.33 8.35
N ILE A 138 9.31 15.05 9.66
CA ILE A 138 8.75 15.82 10.77
C ILE A 138 9.92 16.29 11.63
N PRO A 139 10.39 17.56 11.50
CA PRO A 139 11.58 18.05 12.20
C PRO A 139 11.34 18.30 13.69
N THR A 140 10.09 18.44 14.13
CA THR A 140 9.77 18.60 15.55
C THR A 140 10.06 17.30 16.30
N PRO A 141 10.97 17.30 17.30
CA PRO A 141 11.31 16.07 18.01
C PRO A 141 10.10 15.44 18.70
N VAL A 142 9.92 14.17 18.49
CA VAL A 142 8.95 13.33 19.20
C VAL A 142 9.66 12.76 20.43
N SER A 143 9.25 13.15 21.64
CA SER A 143 9.80 12.62 22.89
C SER A 143 9.42 11.16 23.10
N GLU A 144 10.05 10.47 24.05
CA GLU A 144 9.66 9.09 24.42
C GLU A 144 8.21 9.03 24.94
N GLU A 145 7.77 10.06 25.68
CA GLU A 145 6.38 10.16 26.13
C GLU A 145 5.41 10.33 24.95
N ALA A 146 5.76 11.19 23.97
CA ALA A 146 4.96 11.35 22.75
C ALA A 146 4.93 10.07 21.91
N LEU A 147 6.05 9.33 21.83
CA LEU A 147 6.11 8.04 21.17
C LEU A 147 5.20 7.01 21.88
N ALA A 148 5.23 6.95 23.20
CA ALA A 148 4.33 6.07 23.97
C ALA A 148 2.85 6.41 23.71
N ARG A 149 2.49 7.69 23.59
CA ARG A 149 1.14 8.10 23.19
C ARG A 149 0.79 7.66 21.78
N MET A 150 1.73 7.75 20.81
CA MET A 150 1.51 7.21 19.46
C MET A 150 1.27 5.70 19.47
N GLN A 151 2.01 4.95 20.30
CA GLN A 151 1.84 3.50 20.45
C GLN A 151 0.47 3.15 21.05
N ALA A 152 0.04 3.87 22.09
CA ALA A 152 -1.29 3.71 22.66
C ALA A 152 -2.40 4.02 21.64
N ALA A 153 -2.25 5.09 20.86
CA ALA A 153 -3.16 5.46 19.79
C ALA A 153 -3.21 4.41 18.67
N ALA A 154 -2.06 3.84 18.27
CA ALA A 154 -2.01 2.78 17.25
C ALA A 154 -2.79 1.54 17.70
N ALA A 155 -2.70 1.15 18.97
CA ALA A 155 -3.47 0.05 19.53
C ALA A 155 -4.99 0.25 19.40
N CYS A 156 -5.48 1.52 19.45
CA CYS A 156 -6.89 1.84 19.28
C CYS A 156 -7.43 1.53 17.86
N PHE A 157 -6.56 1.41 16.86
CA PHE A 157 -7.01 1.03 15.51
C PHE A 157 -7.32 -0.46 15.37
N VAL A 158 -6.85 -1.32 16.27
CA VAL A 158 -7.05 -2.77 16.19
C VAL A 158 -8.51 -3.15 16.47
N GLY A 159 -9.05 -4.04 15.65
CA GLY A 159 -10.39 -4.60 15.77
C GLY A 159 -11.22 -4.45 14.50
N LYS A 160 -12.41 -5.08 14.50
CA LYS A 160 -13.38 -4.98 13.40
C LYS A 160 -14.42 -3.90 13.75
N ARG A 161 -14.48 -2.85 12.93
CA ARG A 161 -15.40 -1.73 13.13
C ARG A 161 -15.57 -0.89 11.87
N ASP A 162 -16.49 0.04 11.88
CA ASP A 162 -16.59 1.10 10.88
C ASP A 162 -15.42 2.08 11.03
N PHE A 163 -14.70 2.32 9.93
CA PHE A 163 -13.58 3.24 9.84
C PHE A 163 -13.87 4.47 8.97
N SER A 164 -15.15 4.88 8.85
CA SER A 164 -15.55 6.05 8.06
C SER A 164 -14.77 7.31 8.43
N ALA A 165 -14.48 7.52 9.74
CA ALA A 165 -13.65 8.62 10.22
C ALA A 165 -12.24 8.65 9.60
N LEU A 166 -11.72 7.52 9.14
CA LEU A 166 -10.40 7.36 8.54
C LEU A 166 -10.47 7.17 7.02
N ARG A 167 -11.57 7.57 6.38
CA ARG A 167 -11.77 7.54 4.93
C ARG A 167 -11.75 8.95 4.35
N ALA A 168 -10.99 9.17 3.27
CA ALA A 168 -11.08 10.42 2.52
C ALA A 168 -12.31 10.42 1.61
N VAL A 169 -12.88 11.59 1.36
CA VAL A 169 -13.97 11.77 0.41
C VAL A 169 -13.43 11.69 -1.02
N GLY A 170 -14.09 10.93 -1.89
CA GLY A 170 -13.74 10.78 -3.31
C GLY A 170 -14.94 10.23 -4.08
N ALA A 171 -14.94 10.41 -5.41
CA ALA A 171 -16.09 10.14 -6.27
C ALA A 171 -16.66 8.71 -6.19
N ASP A 172 -15.83 7.71 -5.84
CA ASP A 172 -16.24 6.28 -5.81
C ASP A 172 -16.46 5.74 -4.38
N THR A 173 -16.47 6.60 -3.35
CA THR A 173 -16.39 6.14 -1.95
C THR A 173 -17.71 6.22 -1.17
N GLU A 174 -18.73 6.89 -1.66
CA GLU A 174 -19.94 7.20 -0.87
C GLU A 174 -20.80 5.98 -0.52
N ALA A 175 -20.79 4.93 -1.34
CA ALA A 175 -21.64 3.75 -1.15
C ALA A 175 -20.90 2.50 -0.62
N ALA A 176 -19.57 2.56 -0.40
CA ALA A 176 -18.80 1.40 -0.01
C ALA A 176 -18.89 1.14 1.50
N ASP A 177 -19.10 -0.13 1.88
CA ASP A 177 -18.97 -0.59 3.27
C ASP A 177 -17.64 -0.14 3.87
N ALA A 178 -17.69 0.61 4.98
CA ALA A 178 -16.52 1.15 5.67
C ALA A 178 -16.00 0.23 6.79
N VAL A 179 -16.66 -0.91 7.02
CA VAL A 179 -16.22 -1.88 8.02
C VAL A 179 -14.95 -2.58 7.54
N ARG A 180 -13.90 -2.57 8.37
CA ARG A 180 -12.63 -3.28 8.14
C ARG A 180 -12.21 -3.98 9.42
N HIS A 181 -11.39 -5.02 9.25
CA HIS A 181 -10.80 -5.73 10.37
C HIS A 181 -9.29 -5.46 10.39
N VAL A 182 -8.87 -4.53 11.24
CA VAL A 182 -7.46 -4.27 11.54
C VAL A 182 -7.00 -5.31 12.55
N THR A 183 -6.04 -6.15 12.15
CA THR A 183 -5.53 -7.26 12.97
C THR A 183 -4.27 -6.90 13.76
N ALA A 184 -3.52 -5.89 13.31
CA ALA A 184 -2.34 -5.38 14.01
C ALA A 184 -2.09 -3.91 13.64
N ALA A 185 -1.62 -3.13 14.62
CA ALA A 185 -1.14 -1.77 14.41
C ALA A 185 -0.07 -1.44 15.44
N THR A 186 1.14 -1.09 15.00
CA THR A 186 2.29 -0.83 15.87
C THR A 186 3.04 0.41 15.45
N VAL A 187 3.69 1.08 16.40
CA VAL A 187 4.62 2.17 16.17
C VAL A 187 5.95 1.83 16.84
N GLU A 188 7.02 1.90 16.07
CA GLU A 188 8.38 1.62 16.54
C GLU A 188 9.32 2.76 16.14
N ARG A 189 10.36 2.97 16.94
CA ARG A 189 11.44 3.92 16.62
C ARG A 189 12.77 3.18 16.49
N THR A 190 13.52 3.52 15.46
CA THR A 190 14.92 3.11 15.29
C THR A 190 15.72 4.33 14.86
N GLY A 191 16.55 4.86 15.76
CA GLY A 191 17.23 6.12 15.52
C GLY A 191 16.24 7.26 15.27
N GLU A 192 16.40 7.94 14.15
CA GLU A 192 15.50 9.03 13.71
C GLU A 192 14.30 8.56 12.90
N MET A 193 14.15 7.24 12.66
CA MET A 193 13.02 6.69 11.95
C MET A 193 11.93 6.24 12.91
N ILE A 194 10.71 6.74 12.70
CA ILE A 194 9.49 6.22 13.32
C ILE A 194 8.72 5.45 12.24
N VAL A 195 8.40 4.21 12.53
CA VAL A 195 7.72 3.29 11.60
C VAL A 195 6.37 2.91 12.17
N PHE A 196 5.30 3.29 11.49
CA PHE A 196 3.95 2.81 11.77
C PHE A 196 3.65 1.63 10.85
N ARG A 197 3.32 0.46 11.41
CA ARG A 197 2.86 -0.72 10.67
C ARG A 197 1.41 -1.02 10.99
N VAL A 198 0.64 -1.37 9.96
CA VAL A 198 -0.77 -1.73 10.13
C VAL A 198 -1.13 -2.86 9.18
N ARG A 199 -1.84 -3.88 9.72
CA ARG A 199 -2.35 -5.03 8.96
C ARG A 199 -3.86 -5.11 9.08
N ALA A 200 -4.55 -5.33 7.93
CA ALA A 200 -6.00 -5.49 7.88
C ALA A 200 -6.41 -6.39 6.69
N ASP A 201 -7.66 -6.85 6.71
CA ASP A 201 -8.33 -7.52 5.57
C ASP A 201 -8.47 -6.61 4.34
N GLY A 202 -8.52 -5.30 4.55
CA GLY A 202 -8.60 -4.28 3.52
C GLY A 202 -8.47 -2.88 4.11
N PHE A 203 -8.29 -1.90 3.24
CA PHE A 203 -8.17 -0.49 3.64
C PHE A 203 -9.10 0.38 2.80
N LEU A 204 -9.64 1.43 3.40
CA LEU A 204 -10.40 2.47 2.74
C LEU A 204 -9.47 3.47 2.03
N TYR A 205 -10.05 4.29 1.18
CA TYR A 205 -9.31 5.34 0.48
C TYR A 205 -8.57 6.26 1.46
N HIS A 206 -7.28 6.39 1.30
CA HIS A 206 -6.33 7.12 2.16
C HIS A 206 -6.25 6.66 3.64
N MET A 207 -6.89 5.56 4.03
CA MET A 207 -7.04 5.15 5.43
C MET A 207 -5.71 5.14 6.20
N VAL A 208 -4.67 4.46 5.67
CA VAL A 208 -3.38 4.36 6.37
C VAL A 208 -2.67 5.73 6.49
N ARG A 209 -2.80 6.59 5.48
CA ARG A 209 -2.24 7.94 5.50
C ARG A 209 -2.95 8.82 6.54
N ILE A 210 -4.26 8.66 6.71
CA ILE A 210 -5.03 9.36 7.75
C ILE A 210 -4.67 8.81 9.13
N MET A 211 -4.49 7.50 9.29
CA MET A 211 -3.97 6.91 10.53
C MET A 211 -2.61 7.51 10.90
N ALA A 212 -1.67 7.56 9.96
CA ALA A 212 -0.34 8.15 10.18
C ALA A 212 -0.42 9.64 10.57
N GLY A 213 -1.27 10.42 9.90
CA GLY A 213 -1.51 11.82 10.26
C GLY A 213 -2.17 11.99 11.62
N THR A 214 -3.04 11.06 12.02
CA THR A 214 -3.66 11.02 13.35
C THR A 214 -2.62 10.72 14.43
N LEU A 215 -1.72 9.75 14.19
CA LEU A 215 -0.59 9.47 15.09
C LEU A 215 0.34 10.67 15.26
N ALA A 216 0.62 11.41 14.18
CA ALA A 216 1.40 12.65 14.25
C ALA A 216 0.66 13.75 15.04
N ALA A 217 -0.67 13.82 14.93
CA ALA A 217 -1.48 14.76 15.73
C ALA A 217 -1.48 14.37 17.22
N VAL A 218 -1.48 13.09 17.56
CA VAL A 218 -1.33 12.57 18.92
C VAL A 218 0.06 12.91 19.48
N ALA A 219 1.13 12.71 18.70
CA ALA A 219 2.48 13.08 19.09
C ALA A 219 2.59 14.58 19.43
N ALA A 220 1.92 15.42 18.64
CA ALA A 220 1.87 16.86 18.82
C ALA A 220 0.89 17.32 19.95
N GLY A 221 0.25 16.40 20.67
CA GLY A 221 -0.70 16.71 21.75
C GLY A 221 -2.05 17.29 21.29
N ARG A 222 -2.38 17.22 20.01
CA ARG A 222 -3.64 17.74 19.44
C ARG A 222 -4.82 16.78 19.56
N ILE A 223 -4.54 15.50 19.71
CA ILE A 223 -5.52 14.43 19.93
C ILE A 223 -5.04 13.62 21.13
N ASP A 224 -5.94 13.38 22.11
CA ASP A 224 -5.66 12.46 23.19
C ASP A 224 -5.89 11.01 22.71
N PRO A 225 -4.93 10.09 22.93
CA PRO A 225 -5.15 8.67 22.63
C PRO A 225 -6.39 8.07 23.28
N ALA A 226 -6.77 8.55 24.47
CA ALA A 226 -7.96 8.09 25.19
C ALA A 226 -9.27 8.41 24.47
N ASP A 227 -9.32 9.51 23.72
CA ASP A 227 -10.50 9.93 22.95
C ASP A 227 -10.64 9.20 21.61
N LEU A 228 -9.54 8.62 21.11
CA LEU A 228 -9.48 8.07 19.76
C LEU A 228 -10.53 6.98 19.47
N PRO A 229 -10.84 6.03 20.38
CA PRO A 229 -11.91 5.06 20.15
C PRO A 229 -13.28 5.72 19.91
N ALA A 230 -13.63 6.75 20.67
CA ALA A 230 -14.88 7.48 20.50
C ALA A 230 -14.90 8.28 19.19
N LEU A 231 -13.78 8.91 18.83
CA LEU A 231 -13.64 9.65 17.57
C LEU A 231 -13.76 8.76 16.33
N ILE A 232 -13.26 7.53 16.38
CA ILE A 232 -13.41 6.55 15.29
C ILE A 232 -14.89 6.17 15.13
N VAL A 233 -15.59 5.90 16.24
CA VAL A 233 -17.00 5.51 16.24
C VAL A 233 -17.91 6.66 15.76
N ASP A 234 -17.56 7.90 16.11
CA ASP A 234 -18.30 9.11 15.68
C ASP A 234 -18.32 9.28 14.14
N GLY A 235 -17.33 8.73 13.46
CA GLY A 235 -17.26 8.72 11.99
C GLY A 235 -16.87 10.04 11.33
N ASP A 236 -16.64 11.12 12.09
CA ASP A 236 -16.31 12.44 11.55
C ASP A 236 -14.83 12.53 11.16
N ARG A 237 -14.57 12.53 9.85
CA ARG A 237 -13.23 12.66 9.26
C ARG A 237 -12.49 13.93 9.74
N ARG A 238 -13.20 15.02 10.02
CA ARG A 238 -12.62 16.32 10.41
C ARG A 238 -11.97 16.29 11.79
N LYS A 239 -12.35 15.33 12.63
CA LYS A 239 -11.79 15.12 13.97
C LYS A 239 -10.49 14.30 13.96
N MET A 240 -10.14 13.70 12.82
CA MET A 240 -8.90 12.95 12.65
C MET A 240 -7.75 13.84 12.20
N GLY A 241 -6.54 13.28 12.18
CA GLY A 241 -5.34 13.94 11.65
C GLY A 241 -5.43 14.21 10.14
N VAL A 242 -4.48 14.98 9.62
CA VAL A 242 -4.33 15.24 8.19
C VAL A 242 -4.10 13.95 7.40
N THR A 243 -4.36 13.97 6.11
CA THR A 243 -3.89 12.90 5.23
C THR A 243 -2.39 13.07 5.04
N ALA A 244 -1.59 12.19 5.66
CA ALA A 244 -0.14 12.25 5.60
C ALA A 244 0.38 12.11 4.15
N PRO A 245 1.57 12.66 3.81
CA PRO A 245 2.16 12.57 2.47
C PRO A 245 2.23 11.13 1.94
N ALA A 246 2.08 10.95 0.64
CA ALA A 246 2.13 9.62 0.01
C ALA A 246 3.51 8.97 0.11
N CYS A 247 4.56 9.78 0.05
CA CYS A 247 5.97 9.35 0.04
C CYS A 247 6.41 8.52 1.26
N GLY A 248 5.70 8.62 2.38
CA GLY A 248 5.98 7.78 3.56
C GLY A 248 5.31 6.41 3.50
N LEU A 249 4.37 6.15 2.58
CA LEU A 249 3.56 4.95 2.57
C LEU A 249 4.11 3.86 1.66
N TYR A 250 4.20 2.64 2.20
CA TYR A 250 4.65 1.43 1.50
C TYR A 250 3.63 0.30 1.69
N LEU A 251 3.18 -0.32 0.60
CA LEU A 251 2.56 -1.65 0.69
C LEU A 251 3.68 -2.66 0.98
N ASN A 252 3.74 -3.13 2.23
CA ASN A 252 4.86 -3.91 2.75
C ASN A 252 4.70 -5.41 2.53
N ARG A 253 3.49 -5.95 2.71
CA ARG A 253 3.18 -7.38 2.50
C ARG A 253 1.75 -7.56 2.02
N VAL A 254 1.57 -8.57 1.16
CA VAL A 254 0.26 -9.08 0.74
C VAL A 254 0.20 -10.57 1.07
N LEU A 255 -0.81 -10.98 1.83
CA LEU A 255 -0.98 -12.34 2.30
C LEU A 255 -2.16 -13.00 1.57
N TYR A 256 -1.90 -14.18 1.04
CA TYR A 256 -2.88 -15.06 0.43
C TYR A 256 -3.02 -16.34 1.25
N PRO A 257 -4.03 -17.19 1.02
CA PRO A 257 -4.08 -18.54 1.59
C PRO A 257 -2.79 -19.33 1.30
N GLU A 258 -2.42 -20.24 2.21
CA GLU A 258 -1.14 -20.98 2.16
C GLU A 258 -1.03 -21.94 0.96
N ASP A 259 -2.13 -22.29 0.36
CA ASP A 259 -2.27 -23.21 -0.77
C ASP A 259 -2.12 -22.56 -2.17
N LEU A 260 -1.71 -21.31 -2.21
CA LEU A 260 -1.40 -20.57 -3.43
C LEU A 260 0.01 -20.80 -3.93
#